data_3f3d67df41693d08efee512354e73c57
#
_entry.id   3f3d67df41693d08efee512354e73c57
#
_cell.length_a   1.000
_cell.length_b   1.000
_cell.length_c   1.000
_cell.angle_alpha   90.00
_cell.angle_beta   90.00
_cell.angle_gamma   90.00
#
_symmetry.space_group_name_H-M   'P 1'
#
loop_
_entity.id
_entity.type
_entity.pdbx_description
1 polymer ?
#
loop_
_entity_poly.entity_id
_entity_poly.type
_entity_poly.pdbx_seq_one_letter_code
_entity_poly.pdbx_strand_id
1 'polypeptide(L)'
;MKTRASTAPKLPQRQSLVTQTVESLREGLEKGHWQGHLPGERELCEALQVSRRTLRAALEELQRQGWLKVSGRQRREIQQAPKAPRPPKTSKVIGVLTSASILTMAPHIAYVMDTLRSKLTAAGYAVRVHAQPGCYTASPARALEKFFSEHPATAWVVLSAELPMQRWLAAKGLPCFLMGSPGKGISLPSLDKDFHAACHHAGTMLWRKGHRRIAFVVPKGQYGGDIASEEGLRSALASLPGTKLRVLRHDTTVPNLCRTLDDALRGPDAPTAYFVARPSFVITTMMHLMRRGKRIPQDVAVLSRDNDPTLDATTPTICRYGVEPRQLASRVVLAVRQLAENGSAASGSVKLMPSYMPGETV
;
A
#
# COMPACT_ATOMS: atom_id res chain seq x y z
N MET A 1 14.16 6.11 -49.13
CA MET A 1 13.83 4.75 -48.59
C MET A 1 14.00 4.81 -47.10
N LYS A 2 12.88 4.84 -46.36
CA LYS A 2 12.88 4.81 -44.88
C LYS A 2 12.60 3.38 -44.45
N THR A 3 13.60 2.72 -43.89
CA THR A 3 13.49 1.37 -43.28
C THR A 3 12.59 1.41 -42.03
N ARG A 4 11.42 0.80 -42.12
CA ARG A 4 10.55 0.54 -40.96
C ARG A 4 11.21 -0.53 -40.08
N ALA A 5 11.59 -0.16 -38.86
CA ALA A 5 11.94 -1.14 -37.82
C ALA A 5 10.68 -1.92 -37.42
N SER A 6 10.69 -3.23 -37.69
CA SER A 6 9.64 -4.16 -37.27
C SER A 6 9.77 -4.40 -35.76
N THR A 7 8.91 -3.82 -34.95
CA THR A 7 8.73 -4.17 -33.53
C THR A 7 7.78 -5.37 -33.44
N ALA A 8 8.33 -6.58 -33.51
CA ALA A 8 7.56 -7.78 -33.18
C ALA A 8 7.20 -7.77 -31.68
N PRO A 9 5.96 -8.11 -31.31
CA PRO A 9 5.58 -8.18 -29.90
C PRO A 9 6.38 -9.26 -29.18
N LYS A 10 6.94 -8.94 -28.00
CA LYS A 10 7.59 -9.93 -27.15
C LYS A 10 6.56 -10.96 -26.71
N LEU A 11 6.76 -12.22 -27.10
CA LEU A 11 5.95 -13.33 -26.64
C LEU A 11 6.00 -13.46 -25.12
N PRO A 12 4.88 -13.73 -24.43
CA PRO A 12 4.88 -13.96 -23.00
C PRO A 12 5.72 -15.19 -22.69
N GLN A 13 6.76 -15.02 -21.87
CA GLN A 13 7.60 -16.13 -21.42
C GLN A 13 6.85 -16.87 -20.30
N ARG A 14 6.35 -18.07 -20.59
CA ARG A 14 5.95 -19.00 -19.53
C ARG A 14 7.22 -19.45 -18.80
N GLN A 15 7.29 -19.26 -17.49
CA GLN A 15 8.38 -19.82 -16.69
C GLN A 15 8.41 -21.33 -16.90
N SER A 16 9.59 -21.87 -17.25
CA SER A 16 9.74 -23.30 -17.44
C SER A 16 9.59 -24.02 -16.09
N LEU A 17 9.11 -25.27 -16.11
CA LEU A 17 9.05 -26.10 -14.90
C LEU A 17 10.42 -26.26 -14.22
N VAL A 18 11.50 -26.21 -15.00
CA VAL A 18 12.89 -26.20 -14.48
C VAL A 18 13.13 -24.93 -13.66
N THR A 19 12.77 -23.77 -14.17
CA THR A 19 12.92 -22.47 -13.45
C THR A 19 12.15 -22.46 -12.14
N GLN A 20 10.91 -22.93 -12.14
CA GLN A 20 10.09 -23.04 -10.93
C GLN A 20 10.71 -24.02 -9.92
N THR A 21 11.25 -25.15 -10.39
CA THR A 21 11.94 -26.12 -9.54
C THR A 21 13.21 -25.54 -8.92
N VAL A 22 13.98 -24.75 -9.66
CA VAL A 22 15.15 -24.02 -9.14
C VAL A 22 14.74 -23.05 -8.03
N GLU A 23 13.68 -22.28 -8.24
CA GLU A 23 13.16 -21.34 -7.23
C GLU A 23 12.70 -22.05 -5.95
N SER A 24 11.93 -23.14 -6.08
CA SER A 24 11.47 -23.94 -4.93
C SER A 24 12.62 -24.56 -4.13
N LEU A 25 13.63 -25.12 -4.82
CA LEU A 25 14.81 -25.67 -4.16
C LEU A 25 15.63 -24.58 -3.48
N ARG A 26 15.83 -23.43 -4.12
CA ARG A 26 16.54 -22.28 -3.54
C ARG A 26 15.85 -21.76 -2.30
N GLU A 27 14.54 -21.61 -2.34
CA GLU A 27 13.74 -21.17 -1.18
C GLU A 27 13.86 -22.16 0.00
N GLY A 28 13.84 -23.47 -0.30
CA GLY A 28 14.06 -24.50 0.72
C GLY A 28 15.46 -24.46 1.33
N LEU A 29 16.49 -24.18 0.54
CA LEU A 29 17.87 -24.00 1.00
C LEU A 29 18.01 -22.74 1.87
N GLU A 30 17.42 -21.61 1.46
CA GLU A 30 17.41 -20.36 2.22
C GLU A 30 16.69 -20.49 3.57
N LYS A 31 15.59 -21.24 3.60
CA LYS A 31 14.82 -21.51 4.82
C LYS A 31 15.45 -22.58 5.72
N GLY A 32 16.54 -23.21 5.28
CA GLY A 32 17.23 -24.23 6.05
C GLY A 32 16.47 -25.57 6.17
N HIS A 33 15.59 -25.89 5.21
CA HIS A 33 14.86 -27.16 5.18
C HIS A 33 15.81 -28.38 5.06
N TRP A 34 16.99 -28.16 4.51
CA TRP A 34 18.06 -29.18 4.42
C TRP A 34 19.37 -28.64 4.96
N GLN A 35 20.12 -29.49 5.67
CA GLN A 35 21.43 -29.14 6.21
C GLN A 35 22.50 -30.13 5.76
N GLY A 36 23.67 -29.60 5.42
CA GLY A 36 24.81 -30.39 4.96
C GLY A 36 24.67 -30.94 3.55
N HIS A 37 23.71 -31.81 3.28
CA HIS A 37 23.50 -32.42 1.97
C HIS A 37 22.00 -32.39 1.60
N LEU A 38 21.75 -32.32 0.28
CA LEU A 38 20.40 -32.52 -0.23
C LEU A 38 19.96 -33.99 -0.13
N PRO A 39 18.66 -34.27 0.03
CA PRO A 39 18.10 -35.60 -0.10
C PRO A 39 18.38 -36.24 -1.47
N GLY A 40 18.15 -37.55 -1.57
CA GLY A 40 18.31 -38.27 -2.83
C GLY A 40 17.37 -37.77 -3.95
N GLU A 41 17.81 -37.90 -5.21
CA GLU A 41 16.98 -37.44 -6.36
C GLU A 41 15.57 -38.03 -6.38
N ARG A 42 15.40 -39.27 -5.90
CA ARG A 42 14.08 -39.91 -5.83
C ARG A 42 13.18 -39.17 -4.86
N GLU A 43 13.67 -38.91 -3.67
CA GLU A 43 12.92 -38.19 -2.60
C GLU A 43 12.57 -36.76 -3.00
N LEU A 44 13.52 -36.06 -3.65
CA LEU A 44 13.28 -34.72 -4.16
C LEU A 44 12.25 -34.71 -5.30
N CYS A 45 12.27 -35.73 -6.19
CA CYS A 45 11.25 -35.84 -7.25
C CYS A 45 9.86 -36.06 -6.66
N GLU A 46 9.74 -36.89 -5.62
CA GLU A 46 8.48 -37.14 -4.94
C GLU A 46 7.98 -35.88 -4.18
N ALA A 47 8.88 -35.22 -3.46
CA ALA A 47 8.55 -34.00 -2.69
C ALA A 47 8.14 -32.82 -3.58
N LEU A 48 8.80 -32.63 -4.72
CA LEU A 48 8.56 -31.53 -5.65
C LEU A 48 7.60 -31.86 -6.80
N GLN A 49 7.16 -33.14 -6.87
CA GLN A 49 6.28 -33.67 -7.93
C GLN A 49 6.80 -33.36 -9.35
N VAL A 50 8.11 -33.51 -9.57
CA VAL A 50 8.75 -33.27 -10.86
C VAL A 50 9.45 -34.52 -11.39
N SER A 51 9.65 -34.55 -12.73
CA SER A 51 10.42 -35.64 -13.36
C SER A 51 11.88 -35.56 -12.96
N ARG A 52 12.59 -36.71 -12.99
CA ARG A 52 14.05 -36.77 -12.78
C ARG A 52 14.82 -35.87 -13.74
N ARG A 53 14.36 -35.74 -14.98
CA ARG A 53 14.97 -34.85 -15.98
C ARG A 53 14.86 -33.38 -15.57
N THR A 54 13.67 -32.95 -15.10
CA THR A 54 13.43 -31.60 -14.63
C THR A 54 14.27 -31.30 -13.39
N LEU A 55 14.28 -32.23 -12.42
CA LEU A 55 15.05 -32.08 -11.20
C LEU A 55 16.56 -31.96 -11.49
N ARG A 56 17.12 -32.81 -12.34
CA ARG A 56 18.54 -32.77 -12.69
C ARG A 56 18.93 -31.45 -13.33
N ALA A 57 18.16 -30.97 -14.30
CA ALA A 57 18.36 -29.64 -14.90
C ALA A 57 18.32 -28.49 -13.86
N ALA A 58 17.41 -28.57 -12.89
CA ALA A 58 17.33 -27.60 -11.79
C ALA A 58 18.53 -27.68 -10.84
N LEU A 59 18.99 -28.88 -10.51
CA LEU A 59 20.16 -29.09 -9.65
C LEU A 59 21.47 -28.67 -10.32
N GLU A 60 21.62 -28.88 -11.63
CA GLU A 60 22.75 -28.39 -12.42
C GLU A 60 22.78 -26.85 -12.43
N GLU A 61 21.62 -26.22 -12.56
CA GLU A 61 21.51 -24.76 -12.51
C GLU A 61 21.91 -24.23 -11.14
N LEU A 62 21.44 -24.83 -10.03
CA LEU A 62 21.84 -24.47 -8.67
C LEU A 62 23.31 -24.69 -8.40
N GLN A 63 23.89 -25.73 -9.01
CA GLN A 63 25.35 -25.98 -8.96
C GLN A 63 26.12 -24.91 -9.72
N ARG A 64 25.66 -24.51 -10.91
CA ARG A 64 26.25 -23.41 -11.69
C ARG A 64 26.17 -22.08 -10.94
N GLN A 65 25.09 -21.86 -10.17
CA GLN A 65 24.88 -20.68 -9.30
C GLN A 65 25.68 -20.74 -7.99
N GLY A 66 26.42 -21.85 -7.72
CA GLY A 66 27.26 -22.00 -6.53
C GLY A 66 26.53 -22.40 -5.24
N TRP A 67 25.21 -22.78 -5.32
CA TRP A 67 24.46 -23.27 -4.18
C TRP A 67 24.78 -24.69 -3.77
N LEU A 68 25.24 -25.49 -4.72
CA LEU A 68 25.52 -26.90 -4.52
C LEU A 68 26.91 -27.24 -5.06
N LYS A 69 27.61 -28.19 -4.41
CA LYS A 69 28.86 -28.79 -4.88
C LYS A 69 28.66 -30.29 -4.90
N VAL A 70 29.16 -30.95 -5.96
CA VAL A 70 29.21 -32.41 -6.03
C VAL A 70 30.39 -32.88 -5.19
N SER A 71 30.12 -33.63 -4.13
CA SER A 71 31.13 -34.34 -3.36
C SER A 71 31.04 -35.85 -3.63
N GLY A 72 32.08 -36.62 -3.33
CA GLY A 72 32.25 -38.03 -3.71
C GLY A 72 30.98 -38.88 -3.59
N ARG A 73 30.79 -39.84 -4.52
CA ARG A 73 29.59 -40.68 -4.68
C ARG A 73 28.29 -39.95 -5.04
N GLN A 74 28.36 -38.84 -5.82
CA GLN A 74 27.21 -38.07 -6.34
C GLN A 74 26.33 -37.43 -5.29
N ARG A 75 26.77 -37.28 -4.05
CA ARG A 75 26.05 -36.49 -3.04
C ARG A 75 26.26 -35.01 -3.33
N ARG A 76 25.17 -34.23 -3.30
CA ARG A 76 25.19 -32.74 -3.47
C ARG A 76 25.26 -32.10 -2.10
N GLU A 77 26.45 -31.59 -1.78
CA GLU A 77 26.74 -30.83 -0.58
C GLU A 77 26.16 -29.41 -0.73
N ILE A 78 25.44 -28.97 0.26
CA ILE A 78 24.90 -27.61 0.33
C ILE A 78 26.08 -26.70 0.66
N GLN A 79 26.45 -25.85 -0.27
CA GLN A 79 27.33 -24.73 0.02
C GLN A 79 26.51 -23.70 0.76
N GLN A 80 27.09 -23.06 1.80
CA GLN A 80 26.44 -21.85 2.35
C GLN A 80 26.10 -20.95 1.16
N ALA A 81 24.83 -20.49 1.11
CA ALA A 81 24.37 -19.60 0.06
C ALA A 81 25.51 -18.65 -0.31
N PRO A 82 25.91 -18.55 -1.60
CA PRO A 82 26.91 -17.57 -1.97
C PRO A 82 26.41 -16.29 -1.31
N LYS A 83 27.17 -15.78 -0.33
CA LYS A 83 26.79 -14.53 0.39
C LYS A 83 26.36 -13.60 -0.72
N ALA A 84 25.06 -13.28 -0.76
CA ALA A 84 24.50 -12.42 -1.81
C ALA A 84 25.53 -11.33 -2.02
N PRO A 85 26.01 -11.08 -3.26
CA PRO A 85 27.18 -10.26 -3.50
C PRO A 85 27.05 -9.10 -2.55
N ARG A 86 28.02 -8.97 -1.58
CA ARG A 86 27.97 -7.91 -0.59
C ARG A 86 27.68 -6.66 -1.40
N PRO A 87 26.53 -6.00 -1.20
CA PRO A 87 26.22 -4.83 -2.00
C PRO A 87 27.48 -3.98 -1.97
N PRO A 88 27.97 -3.49 -3.10
CA PRO A 88 29.21 -2.72 -3.14
C PRO A 88 29.13 -1.75 -1.99
N LYS A 89 30.23 -1.50 -1.24
CA LYS A 89 30.29 -0.72 0.02
C LYS A 89 29.58 0.64 -0.03
N THR A 90 29.02 0.99 -1.16
CA THR A 90 28.23 2.20 -1.50
C THR A 90 26.81 1.87 -2.00
N SER A 91 26.26 0.66 -1.78
CA SER A 91 24.88 0.40 -2.22
C SER A 91 23.93 1.26 -1.38
N LYS A 92 23.43 2.32 -2.01
CA LYS A 92 22.43 3.23 -1.44
C LYS A 92 21.13 2.45 -1.23
N VAL A 93 20.71 2.31 0.01
CA VAL A 93 19.48 1.59 0.37
C VAL A 93 18.36 2.58 0.61
N ILE A 94 17.21 2.36 -0.03
CA ILE A 94 15.97 3.04 0.32
C ILE A 94 15.13 2.08 1.14
N GLY A 95 14.87 2.45 2.39
CA GLY A 95 13.96 1.72 3.27
C GLY A 95 12.52 2.14 3.05
N VAL A 96 11.60 1.20 3.09
CA VAL A 96 10.16 1.47 3.10
C VAL A 96 9.58 0.87 4.37
N LEU A 97 8.99 1.71 5.21
CA LEU A 97 8.38 1.29 6.48
C LEU A 97 6.86 1.30 6.37
N THR A 98 6.24 0.17 6.69
CA THR A 98 4.80 -0.06 6.59
C THR A 98 4.25 -0.73 7.85
N SER A 99 2.97 -0.56 8.14
CA SER A 99 2.28 -1.25 9.25
C SER A 99 1.93 -2.70 8.95
N ALA A 100 1.82 -3.07 7.66
CA ALA A 100 1.41 -4.39 7.22
C ALA A 100 2.11 -4.78 5.90
N SER A 101 1.96 -6.03 5.47
CA SER A 101 2.47 -6.47 4.18
C SER A 101 1.89 -5.66 3.02
N ILE A 102 2.70 -5.39 1.99
CA ILE A 102 2.24 -4.74 0.74
C ILE A 102 1.09 -5.52 0.10
N LEU A 103 1.07 -6.84 0.25
CA LEU A 103 0.02 -7.70 -0.28
C LEU A 103 -1.38 -7.42 0.30
N THR A 104 -1.44 -6.80 1.48
CA THR A 104 -2.70 -6.43 2.14
C THR A 104 -3.05 -4.95 1.98
N MET A 105 -2.24 -4.20 1.25
CA MET A 105 -2.47 -2.77 1.00
C MET A 105 -3.42 -2.55 -0.17
N ALA A 106 -3.97 -1.34 -0.22
CA ALA A 106 -4.78 -0.92 -1.35
C ALA A 106 -3.99 -1.02 -2.67
N PRO A 107 -4.60 -1.48 -3.77
CA PRO A 107 -3.93 -1.74 -5.04
C PRO A 107 -3.13 -0.56 -5.59
N HIS A 108 -3.59 0.68 -5.39
CA HIS A 108 -2.85 1.87 -5.83
C HIS A 108 -1.52 2.05 -5.06
N ILE A 109 -1.45 1.63 -3.79
CA ILE A 109 -0.19 1.65 -3.01
C ILE A 109 0.76 0.58 -3.54
N ALA A 110 0.27 -0.63 -3.83
CA ALA A 110 1.06 -1.68 -4.45
C ALA A 110 1.67 -1.23 -5.78
N TYR A 111 0.88 -0.55 -6.63
CA TYR A 111 1.36 0.05 -7.88
C TYR A 111 2.47 1.09 -7.65
N VAL A 112 2.31 1.97 -6.66
CA VAL A 112 3.34 2.97 -6.29
C VAL A 112 4.61 2.27 -5.83
N MET A 113 4.50 1.23 -5.01
CA MET A 113 5.65 0.47 -4.49
C MET A 113 6.40 -0.28 -5.60
N ASP A 114 5.69 -0.90 -6.53
CA ASP A 114 6.29 -1.57 -7.69
C ASP A 114 7.03 -0.56 -8.58
N THR A 115 6.40 0.57 -8.89
CA THR A 115 7.02 1.66 -9.65
C THR A 115 8.25 2.23 -8.94
N LEU A 116 8.15 2.47 -7.62
CA LEU A 116 9.26 2.96 -6.80
C LEU A 116 10.44 1.97 -6.86
N ARG A 117 10.18 0.69 -6.63
CA ARG A 117 11.19 -0.37 -6.70
C ARG A 117 11.85 -0.42 -8.07
N SER A 118 11.08 -0.48 -9.15
CA SER A 118 11.58 -0.55 -10.51
C SER A 118 12.48 0.65 -10.86
N LYS A 119 11.99 1.86 -10.62
CA LYS A 119 12.72 3.10 -10.98
C LYS A 119 13.96 3.34 -10.12
N LEU A 120 13.90 3.08 -8.82
CA LEU A 120 15.03 3.25 -7.92
C LEU A 120 16.10 2.15 -8.13
N THR A 121 15.70 0.91 -8.43
CA THR A 121 16.66 -0.16 -8.78
C THR A 121 17.39 0.19 -10.07
N ALA A 122 16.70 0.70 -11.08
CA ALA A 122 17.32 1.19 -12.32
C ALA A 122 18.30 2.37 -12.07
N ALA A 123 18.09 3.14 -11.00
CA ALA A 123 18.98 4.23 -10.57
C ALA A 123 20.09 3.77 -9.59
N GLY A 124 20.28 2.46 -9.39
CA GLY A 124 21.33 1.90 -8.54
C GLY A 124 21.03 1.83 -7.04
N TYR A 125 19.76 2.00 -6.64
CA TYR A 125 19.32 1.87 -5.24
C TYR A 125 18.77 0.47 -4.97
N ALA A 126 19.06 -0.10 -3.81
CA ALA A 126 18.36 -1.28 -3.28
C ALA A 126 17.13 -0.81 -2.49
N VAL A 127 15.94 -1.28 -2.85
CA VAL A 127 14.70 -0.96 -2.12
C VAL A 127 14.34 -2.12 -1.18
N ARG A 128 14.25 -1.83 0.12
CA ARG A 128 13.90 -2.81 1.16
C ARG A 128 12.60 -2.40 1.85
N VAL A 129 11.63 -3.31 1.90
CA VAL A 129 10.33 -3.10 2.54
C VAL A 129 10.30 -3.80 3.88
N HIS A 130 9.88 -3.08 4.91
CA HIS A 130 9.78 -3.55 6.28
C HIS A 130 8.35 -3.37 6.79
N ALA A 131 7.64 -4.47 6.96
CA ALA A 131 6.33 -4.48 7.63
C ALA A 131 6.56 -4.59 9.15
N GLN A 132 6.37 -3.48 9.87
CA GLN A 132 6.66 -3.36 11.30
C GLN A 132 5.45 -2.79 12.06
N PRO A 133 4.42 -3.59 12.35
CA PRO A 133 3.22 -3.11 13.05
C PRO A 133 3.53 -2.52 14.42
N GLY A 134 4.60 -2.98 15.10
CA GLY A 134 5.05 -2.44 16.38
C GLY A 134 5.47 -0.97 16.36
N CYS A 135 5.85 -0.44 15.18
CA CYS A 135 6.16 0.97 14.99
C CYS A 135 4.90 1.85 14.82
N TYR A 136 3.72 1.25 14.61
CA TYR A 136 2.45 1.94 14.34
C TYR A 136 1.51 1.86 15.56
N THR A 137 2.01 2.24 16.71
CA THR A 137 1.27 2.24 17.98
C THR A 137 1.11 3.66 18.51
N ALA A 138 0.28 3.84 19.53
CA ALA A 138 0.12 5.14 20.20
C ALA A 138 1.41 5.66 20.86
N SER A 139 2.35 4.75 21.22
CA SER A 139 3.63 5.07 21.85
C SER A 139 4.80 4.42 21.09
N PRO A 140 5.13 4.87 19.86
CA PRO A 140 6.02 4.16 18.96
C PRO A 140 7.52 4.38 19.23
N ALA A 141 7.90 5.31 20.09
CA ALA A 141 9.28 5.83 20.22
C ALA A 141 10.35 4.73 20.39
N ARG A 142 10.13 3.79 21.33
CA ARG A 142 11.10 2.71 21.62
C ARG A 142 11.22 1.73 20.43
N ALA A 143 10.11 1.40 19.78
CA ALA A 143 10.11 0.51 18.63
C ALA A 143 10.80 1.15 17.42
N LEU A 144 10.54 2.44 17.18
CA LEU A 144 11.19 3.21 16.13
C LEU A 144 12.69 3.35 16.37
N GLU A 145 13.12 3.68 17.58
CA GLU A 145 14.55 3.80 17.93
C GLU A 145 15.29 2.51 17.60
N LYS A 146 14.75 1.37 18.07
CA LYS A 146 15.32 0.05 17.81
C LYS A 146 15.33 -0.25 16.32
N PHE A 147 14.22 -0.04 15.64
CA PHE A 147 14.08 -0.35 14.21
C PHE A 147 15.09 0.43 13.35
N PHE A 148 15.17 1.75 13.52
CA PHE A 148 16.07 2.58 12.71
C PHE A 148 17.55 2.34 13.03
N SER A 149 17.90 1.94 14.26
CA SER A 149 19.28 1.56 14.61
C SER A 149 19.72 0.24 13.96
N GLU A 150 18.80 -0.72 13.80
CA GLU A 150 19.06 -2.02 13.20
C GLU A 150 19.01 -2.02 11.65
N HIS A 151 18.36 -1.01 11.06
CA HIS A 151 18.12 -0.96 9.61
C HIS A 151 18.62 0.37 9.01
N PRO A 152 19.93 0.57 8.83
CA PRO A 152 20.45 1.79 8.21
C PRO A 152 20.02 1.87 6.72
N ALA A 153 19.58 3.06 6.31
CA ALA A 153 19.20 3.36 4.92
C ALA A 153 19.62 4.79 4.54
N THR A 154 19.79 5.04 3.24
CA THR A 154 20.12 6.36 2.69
C THR A 154 18.93 7.31 2.83
N ALA A 155 17.73 6.79 2.62
CA ALA A 155 16.47 7.51 2.84
C ALA A 155 15.35 6.52 3.15
N TRP A 156 14.30 7.00 3.78
CA TRP A 156 13.14 6.24 4.18
C TRP A 156 11.86 6.75 3.53
N VAL A 157 11.01 5.84 3.09
CA VAL A 157 9.62 6.10 2.74
C VAL A 157 8.75 5.50 3.85
N VAL A 158 7.94 6.32 4.50
CA VAL A 158 7.08 5.89 5.59
C VAL A 158 5.63 6.02 5.15
N LEU A 159 4.88 4.90 5.19
CA LEU A 159 3.50 4.86 4.75
C LEU A 159 2.55 5.01 5.94
N SER A 160 1.51 5.83 5.77
CA SER A 160 0.37 5.90 6.69
C SER A 160 0.75 6.10 8.17
N ALA A 161 1.77 6.92 8.45
CA ALA A 161 2.17 7.23 9.82
C ALA A 161 1.12 8.07 10.55
N GLU A 162 0.78 7.67 11.78
CA GLU A 162 -0.03 8.47 12.69
C GLU A 162 0.80 9.61 13.33
N LEU A 163 0.11 10.59 13.94
CA LEU A 163 0.76 11.77 14.52
C LEU A 163 1.89 11.47 15.52
N PRO A 164 1.79 10.48 16.44
CA PRO A 164 2.88 10.16 17.34
C PRO A 164 4.17 9.75 16.62
N MET A 165 4.04 8.92 15.57
CA MET A 165 5.17 8.51 14.74
C MET A 165 5.74 9.66 13.93
N GLN A 166 4.89 10.50 13.34
CA GLN A 166 5.32 11.66 12.56
C GLN A 166 6.11 12.66 13.42
N ARG A 167 5.65 12.93 14.66
CA ARG A 167 6.37 13.78 15.62
C ARG A 167 7.76 13.23 15.95
N TRP A 168 7.84 11.92 16.17
CA TRP A 168 9.10 11.25 16.45
C TRP A 168 10.07 11.37 15.25
N LEU A 169 9.59 11.08 14.03
CA LEU A 169 10.39 11.18 12.80
C LEU A 169 10.92 12.61 12.57
N ALA A 170 10.05 13.61 12.74
CA ALA A 170 10.43 15.01 12.59
C ALA A 170 11.48 15.45 13.64
N ALA A 171 11.33 15.00 14.89
CA ALA A 171 12.29 15.32 15.97
C ALA A 171 13.66 14.67 15.76
N LYS A 172 13.73 13.50 15.13
CA LYS A 172 15.00 12.78 14.86
C LYS A 172 15.75 13.31 13.65
N GLY A 173 15.12 14.10 12.78
CA GLY A 173 15.77 14.63 11.57
C GLY A 173 16.24 13.55 10.59
N LEU A 174 15.63 12.38 10.62
CA LEU A 174 15.97 11.28 9.69
C LEU A 174 15.58 11.67 8.26
N PRO A 175 16.34 11.22 7.24
CA PRO A 175 15.99 11.43 5.84
C PRO A 175 14.74 10.61 5.47
N CYS A 176 13.56 11.10 5.87
CA CYS A 176 12.28 10.42 5.72
C CYS A 176 11.36 11.19 4.80
N PHE A 177 10.67 10.45 3.92
CA PHE A 177 9.58 10.92 3.08
C PHE A 177 8.26 10.26 3.52
N LEU A 178 7.26 11.06 3.85
CA LEU A 178 5.96 10.57 4.28
C LEU A 178 5.03 10.38 3.09
N MET A 179 4.62 9.15 2.81
CA MET A 179 3.45 8.89 1.98
C MET A 179 2.21 8.97 2.86
N GLY A 180 1.62 10.16 2.91
CA GLY A 180 0.51 10.51 3.78
C GLY A 180 0.53 11.99 4.13
N SER A 181 -0.55 12.47 4.71
CA SER A 181 -0.69 13.87 5.14
C SER A 181 0.04 14.12 6.47
N PRO A 182 0.91 15.13 6.54
CA PRO A 182 1.50 15.53 7.80
C PRO A 182 0.45 16.15 8.72
N GLY A 183 0.62 15.95 10.01
CA GLY A 183 -0.20 16.62 11.03
C GLY A 183 0.14 18.11 11.13
N LYS A 184 -0.78 18.87 11.74
CA LYS A 184 -0.59 20.30 11.95
C LYS A 184 0.69 20.55 12.76
N GLY A 185 1.54 21.44 12.25
CA GLY A 185 2.83 21.80 12.88
C GLY A 185 3.94 20.76 12.68
N ILE A 186 3.73 19.70 11.89
CA ILE A 186 4.76 18.72 11.58
C ILE A 186 5.38 19.05 10.21
N SER A 187 6.69 19.29 10.20
CA SER A 187 7.46 19.55 8.98
C SER A 187 8.17 18.26 8.54
N LEU A 188 7.55 17.51 7.63
CA LEU A 188 8.14 16.36 6.96
C LEU A 188 7.90 16.48 5.46
N PRO A 189 8.90 16.17 4.62
CA PRO A 189 8.66 16.00 3.19
C PRO A 189 7.58 14.95 2.96
N SER A 190 6.53 15.31 2.24
CA SER A 190 5.37 14.43 2.13
C SER A 190 4.63 14.59 0.81
N LEU A 191 3.91 13.54 0.43
CA LEU A 191 2.96 13.55 -0.66
C LEU A 191 1.69 12.82 -0.24
N ASP A 192 0.57 13.49 -0.42
CA ASP A 192 -0.74 12.88 -0.26
C ASP A 192 -1.76 13.55 -1.19
N LYS A 193 -2.98 13.08 -1.14
CA LYS A 193 -4.15 13.71 -1.78
C LYS A 193 -4.59 14.91 -0.97
N ASP A 194 -5.12 15.95 -1.62
CA ASP A 194 -5.76 17.06 -0.89
C ASP A 194 -7.13 16.63 -0.40
N PHE A 195 -7.11 15.88 0.70
CA PHE A 195 -8.33 15.39 1.33
C PHE A 195 -9.22 16.51 1.86
N HIS A 196 -8.64 17.64 2.31
CA HIS A 196 -9.43 18.78 2.73
C HIS A 196 -10.27 19.33 1.59
N ALA A 197 -9.63 19.64 0.45
CA ALA A 197 -10.32 20.18 -0.71
C ALA A 197 -11.34 19.19 -1.30
N ALA A 198 -10.98 17.89 -1.43
CA ALA A 198 -11.89 16.87 -1.91
C ALA A 198 -13.13 16.73 -1.01
N CYS A 199 -12.94 16.73 0.32
CA CYS A 199 -14.03 16.58 1.27
C CYS A 199 -14.86 17.85 1.38
N HIS A 200 -14.28 19.04 1.22
CA HIS A 200 -15.02 20.28 1.08
C HIS A 200 -15.93 20.25 -0.15
N HIS A 201 -15.40 19.85 -1.30
CA HIS A 201 -16.20 19.67 -2.50
C HIS A 201 -17.32 18.63 -2.31
N ALA A 202 -17.01 17.49 -1.67
CA ALA A 202 -18.00 16.44 -1.38
C ALA A 202 -19.14 16.93 -0.52
N GLY A 203 -18.83 17.67 0.56
CA GLY A 203 -19.86 18.25 1.44
C GLY A 203 -20.79 19.21 0.69
N THR A 204 -20.22 20.10 -0.12
CA THR A 204 -20.99 21.04 -0.95
C THR A 204 -21.84 20.32 -2.01
N MET A 205 -21.29 19.31 -2.66
CA MET A 205 -21.97 18.50 -3.69
C MET A 205 -23.14 17.73 -3.08
N LEU A 206 -22.94 17.04 -1.95
CA LEU A 206 -24.01 16.32 -1.27
C LEU A 206 -25.14 17.27 -0.81
N TRP A 207 -24.80 18.46 -0.32
CA TRP A 207 -25.79 19.47 0.02
C TRP A 207 -26.62 19.92 -1.20
N ARG A 208 -25.97 20.18 -2.34
CA ARG A 208 -26.64 20.53 -3.61
C ARG A 208 -27.57 19.42 -4.10
N LYS A 209 -27.25 18.17 -3.81
CA LYS A 209 -28.08 17.00 -4.08
C LYS A 209 -29.22 16.79 -3.09
N GLY A 210 -29.40 17.70 -2.11
CA GLY A 210 -30.49 17.68 -1.14
C GLY A 210 -30.17 16.99 0.18
N HIS A 211 -28.97 16.42 0.34
CA HIS A 211 -28.60 15.77 1.60
C HIS A 211 -28.28 16.80 2.68
N ARG A 212 -28.93 16.67 3.82
CA ARG A 212 -28.73 17.55 5.01
C ARG A 212 -28.13 16.81 6.19
N ARG A 213 -28.30 15.48 6.25
CA ARG A 213 -27.76 14.62 7.29
C ARG A 213 -26.70 13.73 6.66
N ILE A 214 -25.42 14.07 6.87
CA ILE A 214 -24.26 13.44 6.24
C ILE A 214 -23.49 12.68 7.30
N ALA A 215 -23.16 11.41 7.04
CA ALA A 215 -22.25 10.61 7.83
C ALA A 215 -20.88 10.58 7.17
N PHE A 216 -19.82 10.83 7.93
CA PHE A 216 -18.46 10.53 7.54
C PHE A 216 -17.99 9.26 8.24
N VAL A 217 -17.80 8.18 7.46
CA VAL A 217 -17.40 6.86 7.96
C VAL A 217 -15.87 6.76 7.87
N VAL A 218 -15.20 6.72 9.03
CA VAL A 218 -13.76 6.83 9.12
C VAL A 218 -13.20 5.91 10.20
N PRO A 219 -12.01 5.28 10.00
CA PRO A 219 -11.36 4.50 11.04
C PRO A 219 -11.03 5.35 12.28
N LYS A 220 -10.96 4.70 13.44
CA LYS A 220 -10.29 5.28 14.62
C LYS A 220 -8.80 5.42 14.31
N GLY A 221 -8.17 6.47 14.83
CA GLY A 221 -6.74 6.76 14.63
C GLY A 221 -6.47 8.24 14.45
N GLN A 222 -5.20 8.61 14.44
CA GLN A 222 -4.73 9.99 14.30
C GLN A 222 -3.98 10.18 12.98
N TYR A 223 -4.64 9.84 11.87
CA TYR A 223 -4.07 10.02 10.54
C TYR A 223 -4.33 11.44 10.03
N GLY A 224 -3.29 12.14 9.59
CA GLY A 224 -3.40 13.52 9.11
C GLY A 224 -4.41 13.69 7.97
N GLY A 225 -4.49 12.74 7.05
CA GLY A 225 -5.47 12.74 5.95
C GLY A 225 -6.93 12.60 6.42
N ASP A 226 -7.18 11.83 7.49
CA ASP A 226 -8.53 11.67 8.05
C ASP A 226 -8.97 12.93 8.80
N ILE A 227 -8.04 13.57 9.53
CA ILE A 227 -8.27 14.85 10.19
C ILE A 227 -8.59 15.93 9.15
N ALA A 228 -7.74 16.05 8.10
CA ALA A 228 -7.97 17.00 7.01
C ALA A 228 -9.31 16.77 6.29
N SER A 229 -9.75 15.52 6.16
CA SER A 229 -11.02 15.15 5.56
C SER A 229 -12.21 15.65 6.41
N GLU A 230 -12.15 15.42 7.71
CA GLU A 230 -13.18 15.88 8.64
C GLU A 230 -13.23 17.41 8.68
N GLU A 231 -12.08 18.09 8.70
CA GLU A 231 -11.99 19.55 8.64
C GLU A 231 -12.59 20.10 7.34
N GLY A 232 -12.30 19.47 6.19
CA GLY A 232 -12.86 19.85 4.90
C GLY A 232 -14.39 19.73 4.85
N LEU A 233 -14.93 18.61 5.35
CA LEU A 233 -16.40 18.45 5.47
C LEU A 233 -17.02 19.49 6.39
N ARG A 234 -16.45 19.69 7.58
CA ARG A 234 -16.95 20.69 8.56
C ARG A 234 -16.92 22.10 7.98
N SER A 235 -15.82 22.45 7.32
CA SER A 235 -15.65 23.75 6.66
C SER A 235 -16.72 23.98 5.58
N ALA A 236 -16.99 22.97 4.73
CA ALA A 236 -18.03 23.06 3.70
C ALA A 236 -19.42 23.24 4.31
N LEU A 237 -19.73 22.46 5.34
CA LEU A 237 -21.08 22.38 5.90
C LEU A 237 -21.40 23.54 6.87
N ALA A 238 -20.39 24.21 7.43
CA ALA A 238 -20.58 25.31 8.38
C ALA A 238 -21.35 26.50 7.79
N SER A 239 -21.19 26.74 6.48
CA SER A 239 -21.87 27.83 5.77
C SER A 239 -23.16 27.38 5.07
N LEU A 240 -23.55 26.10 5.17
CA LEU A 240 -24.71 25.54 4.48
C LEU A 240 -25.86 25.24 5.46
N PRO A 241 -27.04 25.83 5.25
CA PRO A 241 -28.12 25.76 6.22
C PRO A 241 -28.72 24.36 6.38
N GLY A 242 -29.12 24.04 7.60
CA GLY A 242 -29.83 22.81 7.94
C GLY A 242 -28.98 21.55 7.92
N THR A 243 -27.64 21.66 7.79
CA THR A 243 -26.75 20.51 7.71
C THR A 243 -26.35 19.95 9.07
N LYS A 244 -26.28 18.62 9.14
CA LYS A 244 -25.73 17.89 10.29
C LYS A 244 -24.66 16.92 9.80
N LEU A 245 -23.44 17.00 10.35
CA LEU A 245 -22.36 16.04 10.11
C LEU A 245 -22.23 15.10 11.31
N ARG A 246 -22.37 13.81 11.06
CA ARG A 246 -22.12 12.76 12.04
C ARG A 246 -20.84 11.98 11.65
N VAL A 247 -19.80 12.04 12.47
CA VAL A 247 -18.57 11.29 12.24
C VAL A 247 -18.71 9.91 12.87
N LEU A 248 -18.69 8.88 12.03
CA LEU A 248 -18.84 7.47 12.41
C LEU A 248 -17.48 6.81 12.44
N ARG A 249 -16.92 6.63 13.65
CA ARG A 249 -15.61 6.05 13.85
C ARG A 249 -15.68 4.54 14.14
N HIS A 250 -14.94 3.73 13.36
CA HIS A 250 -14.90 2.29 13.51
C HIS A 250 -13.47 1.78 13.72
N ASP A 251 -13.32 0.57 14.27
CA ASP A 251 -12.05 -0.06 14.61
C ASP A 251 -11.43 -0.90 13.46
N THR A 252 -11.87 -0.66 12.24
CA THR A 252 -11.49 -1.38 11.02
C THR A 252 -11.97 -2.83 10.91
N THR A 253 -12.80 -3.30 11.84
CA THR A 253 -13.46 -4.61 11.73
C THR A 253 -14.86 -4.47 11.13
N VAL A 254 -15.28 -5.45 10.30
CA VAL A 254 -16.63 -5.47 9.71
C VAL A 254 -17.73 -5.47 10.78
N PRO A 255 -17.65 -6.28 11.87
CA PRO A 255 -18.68 -6.26 12.91
C PRO A 255 -18.83 -4.91 13.60
N ASN A 256 -17.74 -4.20 13.87
CA ASN A 256 -17.80 -2.88 14.48
C ASN A 256 -18.37 -1.83 13.53
N LEU A 257 -17.94 -1.85 12.26
CA LEU A 257 -18.51 -0.97 11.23
C LEU A 257 -20.03 -1.17 11.11
N CYS A 258 -20.50 -2.42 11.01
CA CYS A 258 -21.93 -2.72 10.91
C CYS A 258 -22.72 -2.21 12.13
N ARG A 259 -22.21 -2.41 13.35
CA ARG A 259 -22.82 -1.86 14.57
C ARG A 259 -22.88 -0.33 14.53
N THR A 260 -21.78 0.32 14.12
CA THR A 260 -21.71 1.78 14.01
C THR A 260 -22.73 2.33 12.99
N LEU A 261 -22.93 1.61 11.89
CA LEU A 261 -23.95 1.95 10.88
C LEU A 261 -25.38 1.73 11.43
N ASP A 262 -25.62 0.63 12.16
CA ASP A 262 -26.91 0.37 12.80
C ASP A 262 -27.27 1.46 13.82
N ASP A 263 -26.30 1.90 14.62
CA ASP A 263 -26.49 3.01 15.57
C ASP A 263 -26.74 4.34 14.87
N ALA A 264 -26.18 4.53 13.68
CA ALA A 264 -26.44 5.72 12.88
C ALA A 264 -27.82 5.73 12.22
N LEU A 265 -28.36 4.56 11.90
CA LEU A 265 -29.69 4.42 11.29
C LEU A 265 -30.85 4.60 12.29
N ARG A 266 -30.57 4.56 13.61
CA ARG A 266 -31.61 4.73 14.63
C ARG A 266 -32.00 6.20 14.80
N GLY A 267 -33.27 6.45 14.89
CA GLY A 267 -33.83 7.77 15.21
C GLY A 267 -34.04 8.69 14.00
N PRO A 268 -34.63 9.87 14.27
CA PRO A 268 -35.08 10.79 13.23
C PRO A 268 -33.92 11.47 12.47
N ASP A 269 -32.74 11.54 13.07
CA ASP A 269 -31.54 12.16 12.50
C ASP A 269 -30.65 11.15 11.69
N ALA A 270 -31.20 10.02 11.28
CA ALA A 270 -30.46 9.05 10.47
C ALA A 270 -29.88 9.72 9.21
N PRO A 271 -28.58 9.48 8.91
CA PRO A 271 -27.95 10.06 7.73
C PRO A 271 -28.63 9.62 6.43
N THR A 272 -28.68 10.54 5.47
CA THR A 272 -29.14 10.26 4.09
C THR A 272 -27.98 10.19 3.10
N ALA A 273 -26.76 10.51 3.53
CA ALA A 273 -25.54 10.31 2.74
C ALA A 273 -24.42 9.78 3.62
N TYR A 274 -23.69 8.79 3.09
CA TYR A 274 -22.55 8.14 3.75
C TYR A 274 -21.30 8.36 2.92
N PHE A 275 -20.38 9.18 3.43
CA PHE A 275 -19.09 9.42 2.82
C PHE A 275 -18.04 8.55 3.52
N VAL A 276 -17.48 7.59 2.79
CA VAL A 276 -16.64 6.53 3.35
C VAL A 276 -15.17 6.80 3.07
N ALA A 277 -14.36 6.89 4.12
CA ALA A 277 -12.95 7.26 4.03
C ALA A 277 -12.05 6.21 3.40
N ARG A 278 -12.40 4.92 3.51
CA ARG A 278 -11.58 3.82 2.98
C ARG A 278 -12.37 3.02 1.95
N PRO A 279 -11.86 2.87 0.71
CA PRO A 279 -12.53 2.10 -0.34
C PRO A 279 -12.92 0.68 0.08
N SER A 280 -12.06 0.00 0.84
CA SER A 280 -12.32 -1.35 1.34
C SER A 280 -13.60 -1.50 2.17
N PHE A 281 -14.11 -0.41 2.77
CA PHE A 281 -15.34 -0.41 3.56
C PHE A 281 -16.55 0.16 2.81
N VAL A 282 -16.39 0.63 1.57
CA VAL A 282 -17.51 1.17 0.78
C VAL A 282 -18.51 0.07 0.46
N ILE A 283 -18.04 -1.04 -0.09
CA ILE A 283 -18.90 -2.18 -0.45
C ILE A 283 -19.59 -2.73 0.81
N THR A 284 -18.86 -2.91 1.91
CA THR A 284 -19.45 -3.34 3.18
C THR A 284 -20.53 -2.39 3.66
N THR A 285 -20.30 -1.08 3.57
CA THR A 285 -21.28 -0.04 3.95
C THR A 285 -22.52 -0.14 3.08
N MET A 286 -22.38 -0.24 1.75
CA MET A 286 -23.50 -0.38 0.82
C MET A 286 -24.30 -1.65 1.10
N MET A 287 -23.63 -2.80 1.17
CA MET A 287 -24.30 -4.09 1.42
C MET A 287 -25.04 -4.09 2.76
N HIS A 288 -24.46 -3.49 3.81
CA HIS A 288 -25.09 -3.41 5.10
C HIS A 288 -26.33 -2.50 5.08
N LEU A 289 -26.25 -1.31 4.43
CA LEU A 289 -27.40 -0.42 4.25
C LEU A 289 -28.52 -1.09 3.46
N MET A 290 -28.20 -1.77 2.36
CA MET A 290 -29.15 -2.54 1.57
C MET A 290 -29.80 -3.67 2.39
N ARG A 291 -29.02 -4.40 3.20
CA ARG A 291 -29.53 -5.41 4.14
C ARG A 291 -30.50 -4.81 5.17
N ARG A 292 -30.35 -3.51 5.50
CA ARG A 292 -31.28 -2.75 6.35
C ARG A 292 -32.47 -2.12 5.57
N GLY A 293 -32.68 -2.55 4.34
CA GLY A 293 -33.81 -2.13 3.50
C GLY A 293 -33.62 -0.75 2.88
N LYS A 294 -32.39 -0.18 2.86
CA LYS A 294 -32.12 1.12 2.22
C LYS A 294 -31.77 0.92 0.75
N ARG A 295 -32.46 1.61 -0.14
CA ARG A 295 -32.14 1.67 -1.57
C ARG A 295 -31.08 2.73 -1.81
N ILE A 296 -30.13 2.45 -2.69
CA ILE A 296 -29.04 3.34 -3.08
C ILE A 296 -29.21 3.66 -4.57
N PRO A 297 -29.32 4.92 -4.98
CA PRO A 297 -29.23 6.17 -4.18
C PRO A 297 -30.56 6.67 -3.60
N GLN A 298 -31.71 6.00 -3.83
CA GLN A 298 -33.05 6.55 -3.59
C GLN A 298 -33.32 6.95 -2.12
N ASP A 299 -32.91 6.10 -1.17
CA ASP A 299 -33.12 6.35 0.26
C ASP A 299 -31.85 6.94 0.93
N VAL A 300 -30.69 6.49 0.47
CA VAL A 300 -29.39 6.94 0.99
C VAL A 300 -28.33 6.98 -0.12
N ALA A 301 -27.51 8.01 -0.12
CA ALA A 301 -26.34 8.10 -1.01
C ALA A 301 -25.10 7.50 -0.36
N VAL A 302 -24.21 6.92 -1.18
CA VAL A 302 -22.90 6.44 -0.73
C VAL A 302 -21.81 6.98 -1.65
N LEU A 303 -20.77 7.56 -1.04
CA LEU A 303 -19.64 8.18 -1.73
C LEU A 303 -18.33 7.68 -1.13
N SER A 304 -17.38 7.28 -1.97
CA SER A 304 -16.02 6.94 -1.53
C SER A 304 -15.11 8.17 -1.57
N ARG A 305 -14.35 8.39 -0.48
CA ARG A 305 -13.33 9.45 -0.44
C ARG A 305 -12.15 9.14 -1.36
N ASP A 306 -11.90 7.88 -1.63
CA ASP A 306 -10.75 7.43 -2.38
C ASP A 306 -11.14 6.41 -3.46
N ASN A 307 -10.27 6.22 -4.44
CA ASN A 307 -10.45 5.24 -5.51
C ASN A 307 -9.72 3.93 -5.20
N ASP A 308 -10.35 2.84 -5.63
CA ASP A 308 -9.79 1.50 -5.64
C ASP A 308 -10.33 0.77 -6.88
N PRO A 309 -9.52 -0.01 -7.62
CA PRO A 309 -9.97 -0.74 -8.79
C PRO A 309 -11.16 -1.68 -8.52
N THR A 310 -11.34 -2.17 -7.30
CA THR A 310 -12.50 -3.01 -6.96
C THR A 310 -13.83 -2.27 -7.07
N LEU A 311 -13.81 -0.93 -6.96
CA LEU A 311 -14.99 -0.09 -7.10
C LEU A 311 -15.42 0.10 -8.55
N ASP A 312 -14.55 -0.23 -9.53
CA ASP A 312 -14.90 -0.19 -10.96
C ASP A 312 -15.80 -1.37 -11.36
N ALA A 313 -15.77 -2.45 -10.56
CA ALA A 313 -16.52 -3.68 -10.81
C ALA A 313 -17.84 -3.75 -10.02
N THR A 314 -18.42 -2.61 -9.63
CA THR A 314 -19.67 -2.57 -8.84
C THR A 314 -20.87 -2.12 -9.66
N THR A 315 -22.03 -2.64 -9.33
CA THR A 315 -23.33 -2.18 -9.82
C THR A 315 -24.25 -1.96 -8.61
N PRO A 316 -24.74 -0.74 -8.36
CA PRO A 316 -24.49 0.51 -9.12
C PRO A 316 -23.02 0.97 -9.05
N THR A 317 -22.60 1.76 -10.04
CA THR A 317 -21.27 2.36 -10.07
C THR A 317 -21.10 3.36 -8.93
N ILE A 318 -19.97 3.28 -8.22
CA ILE A 318 -19.75 4.06 -6.99
C ILE A 318 -19.15 5.43 -7.31
N CYS A 319 -19.82 6.49 -6.87
CA CYS A 319 -19.28 7.84 -6.84
C CYS A 319 -18.04 7.91 -5.94
N ARG A 320 -16.95 8.50 -6.41
CA ARG A 320 -15.67 8.49 -5.67
C ARG A 320 -14.74 9.62 -6.07
N TYR A 321 -13.70 9.80 -5.28
CA TYR A 321 -12.57 10.67 -5.60
C TYR A 321 -11.33 9.82 -5.90
N GLY A 322 -10.49 10.27 -6.83
CA GLY A 322 -9.28 9.54 -7.17
C GLY A 322 -8.18 10.42 -7.74
N VAL A 323 -6.94 9.95 -7.60
CA VAL A 323 -5.76 10.50 -8.27
C VAL A 323 -5.22 9.42 -9.18
N GLU A 324 -4.74 9.79 -10.35
CA GLU A 324 -4.10 8.87 -11.28
C GLU A 324 -2.88 8.19 -10.62
N PRO A 325 -2.85 6.83 -10.51
CA PRO A 325 -1.78 6.13 -9.83
C PRO A 325 -0.38 6.42 -10.39
N ARG A 326 -0.26 6.61 -11.70
CA ARG A 326 0.99 6.95 -12.37
C ARG A 326 1.52 8.31 -11.94
N GLN A 327 0.64 9.31 -11.77
CA GLN A 327 1.01 10.63 -11.30
C GLN A 327 1.54 10.56 -9.86
N LEU A 328 0.83 9.84 -8.98
CA LEU A 328 1.26 9.62 -7.60
C LEU A 328 2.64 8.94 -7.55
N ALA A 329 2.81 7.82 -8.26
CA ALA A 329 4.06 7.07 -8.30
C ALA A 329 5.24 7.90 -8.80
N SER A 330 5.06 8.65 -9.89
CA SER A 330 6.12 9.49 -10.46
C SER A 330 6.58 10.57 -9.49
N ARG A 331 5.66 11.19 -8.76
CA ARG A 331 5.97 12.21 -7.76
C ARG A 331 6.71 11.63 -6.56
N VAL A 332 6.28 10.45 -6.07
CA VAL A 332 6.97 9.75 -4.97
C VAL A 332 8.40 9.38 -5.37
N VAL A 333 8.59 8.78 -6.55
CA VAL A 333 9.94 8.42 -7.06
C VAL A 333 10.86 9.64 -7.12
N LEU A 334 10.37 10.75 -7.67
CA LEU A 334 11.15 11.99 -7.78
C LEU A 334 11.55 12.52 -6.41
N ALA A 335 10.61 12.62 -5.47
CA ALA A 335 10.87 13.14 -4.13
C ALA A 335 11.83 12.26 -3.31
N VAL A 336 11.66 10.93 -3.38
CA VAL A 336 12.52 9.97 -2.68
C VAL A 336 13.94 9.99 -3.26
N ARG A 337 14.07 10.10 -4.58
CA ARG A 337 15.36 10.22 -5.23
C ARG A 337 16.10 11.51 -4.82
N GLN A 338 15.41 12.65 -4.85
CA GLN A 338 15.97 13.93 -4.38
C GLN A 338 16.41 13.87 -2.91
N LEU A 339 15.57 13.24 -2.05
CA LEU A 339 15.91 13.03 -0.65
C LEU A 339 17.17 12.18 -0.48
N ALA A 340 17.30 11.11 -1.27
CA ALA A 340 18.44 10.21 -1.20
C ALA A 340 19.75 10.84 -1.75
N GLU A 341 19.65 11.71 -2.76
CA GLU A 341 20.79 12.37 -3.40
C GLU A 341 21.27 13.58 -2.59
N ASN A 342 20.35 14.34 -2.03
CA ASN A 342 20.65 15.66 -1.41
C ASN A 342 20.49 15.68 0.12
N GLY A 343 20.05 14.60 0.76
CA GLY A 343 19.72 14.55 2.19
C GLY A 343 18.46 15.34 2.58
N SER A 344 17.87 16.08 1.62
CA SER A 344 16.63 16.83 1.82
C SER A 344 15.75 16.72 0.57
N ALA A 345 14.44 16.61 0.74
CA ALA A 345 13.52 16.72 -0.39
C ALA A 345 13.33 18.21 -0.75
N ALA A 346 13.41 18.53 -2.02
CA ALA A 346 13.28 19.91 -2.51
C ALA A 346 11.88 20.53 -2.30
N SER A 347 10.87 19.71 -2.05
CA SER A 347 9.50 20.14 -1.77
C SER A 347 9.09 19.72 -0.36
N GLY A 348 8.52 20.64 0.41
CA GLY A 348 7.86 20.30 1.68
C GLY A 348 6.69 19.34 1.49
N SER A 349 5.51 19.67 2.00
CA SER A 349 4.30 18.86 1.80
C SER A 349 3.67 19.16 0.43
N VAL A 350 3.54 18.14 -0.42
CA VAL A 350 2.85 18.23 -1.72
C VAL A 350 1.48 17.57 -1.60
N LYS A 351 0.44 18.28 -2.07
CA LYS A 351 -0.92 17.76 -2.13
C LYS A 351 -1.37 17.62 -3.58
N LEU A 352 -1.87 16.45 -3.94
CA LEU A 352 -2.46 16.20 -5.25
C LEU A 352 -3.98 16.36 -5.15
N MET A 353 -4.56 17.20 -6.02
CA MET A 353 -6.00 17.38 -6.08
C MET A 353 -6.67 16.12 -6.64
N PRO A 354 -7.53 15.42 -5.88
CA PRO A 354 -8.29 14.30 -6.41
C PRO A 354 -9.40 14.79 -7.36
N SER A 355 -9.60 14.05 -8.45
CA SER A 355 -10.73 14.26 -9.35
C SER A 355 -11.97 13.54 -8.82
N TYR A 356 -13.14 14.18 -8.94
CA TYR A 356 -14.41 13.52 -8.71
C TYR A 356 -14.75 12.61 -9.88
N MET A 357 -15.03 11.36 -9.57
CA MET A 357 -15.46 10.33 -10.52
C MET A 357 -16.94 10.05 -10.26
N PRO A 358 -17.83 10.50 -11.17
CA PRO A 358 -19.27 10.30 -11.01
C PRO A 358 -19.63 8.82 -11.09
N GLY A 359 -20.75 8.47 -10.47
CA GLY A 359 -21.35 7.15 -10.49
C GLY A 359 -22.84 7.27 -10.17
N GLU A 360 -23.47 6.15 -9.85
CA GLU A 360 -24.91 6.02 -9.66
C GLU A 360 -25.32 6.04 -8.16
N THR A 361 -24.37 6.10 -7.23
CA THR A 361 -24.64 5.96 -5.79
C THR A 361 -24.93 7.29 -5.08
N VAL A 362 -24.96 8.43 -5.81
CA VAL A 362 -25.25 9.77 -5.25
C VAL A 362 -26.22 10.53 -6.15
#